data_f05d805c5241bab7681b4ff25c1054e3
#
_entry.id   f05d805c5241bab7681b4ff25c1054e3
#
_cell.length_a   1.000
_cell.length_b   1.000
_cell.length_c   1.000
_cell.angle_alpha   90.00
_cell.angle_beta   90.00
_cell.angle_gamma   90.00
#
_symmetry.space_group_name_H-M   'P 1'
#
loop_
_entity.id
_entity.type
_entity.pdbx_description
1 polymer ?
#
loop_
_entity_poly.entity_id
_entity_poly.type
_entity_poly.pdbx_seq_one_letter_code
_entity_poly.pdbx_strand_id
1 'polypeptide(L)'
;MSRIGNKVITVPAGVEVNIVDNFATVKGPKGELKQQFDKDMTFNIEGSEITVVRPSDSKRHRTVHGTTRAILANMIEGVSAGFKKELELIGVGYRAQMQGKKLVLSVGYSHPVEFEEIDGIKLGVEGNTKVSIEGINKEVVGQYAAKVRAVRPPEPYKGKGIRYVGEYVRRKEGKTGK
;
A
#
# COMPACT_ATOMS: atom_id res chain seq x y z
N MET A 1 1.77 -26.59 -6.13
CA MET A 1 2.00 -26.14 -4.73
C MET A 1 2.04 -24.63 -4.67
N SER A 2 1.44 -23.99 -3.65
CA SER A 2 1.51 -22.53 -3.49
C SER A 2 2.82 -22.13 -2.81
N ARG A 3 3.75 -21.54 -3.56
CA ARG A 3 5.03 -21.06 -3.01
C ARG A 3 4.84 -19.99 -1.95
N ILE A 4 3.83 -19.13 -2.12
CA ILE A 4 3.51 -18.03 -1.19
C ILE A 4 2.88 -18.56 0.09
N GLY A 5 1.88 -19.44 0.01
CA GLY A 5 1.17 -19.95 1.17
C GLY A 5 2.05 -20.78 2.12
N ASN A 6 3.00 -21.54 1.57
CA ASN A 6 3.91 -22.38 2.36
C ASN A 6 5.09 -21.62 2.99
N LYS A 7 5.28 -20.35 2.65
CA LYS A 7 6.38 -19.57 3.19
C LYS A 7 6.11 -19.18 4.64
N VAL A 8 7.02 -19.54 5.52
CA VAL A 8 6.97 -19.19 6.95
C VAL A 8 6.97 -17.66 7.12
N ILE A 9 6.18 -17.16 8.07
CA ILE A 9 6.18 -15.76 8.45
C ILE A 9 7.00 -15.61 9.73
N THR A 10 8.01 -14.77 9.68
CA THR A 10 8.81 -14.43 10.86
C THR A 10 8.23 -13.18 11.52
N VAL A 11 7.91 -13.28 12.81
CA VAL A 11 7.43 -12.15 13.60
C VAL A 11 8.64 -11.42 14.21
N PRO A 12 8.87 -10.15 13.86
CA PRO A 12 9.98 -9.40 14.42
C PRO A 12 9.76 -9.08 15.91
N ALA A 13 10.84 -8.78 16.63
CA ALA A 13 10.77 -8.36 18.03
C ALA A 13 9.89 -7.12 18.19
N GLY A 14 9.06 -7.11 19.23
CA GLY A 14 8.13 -6.01 19.49
C GLY A 14 6.79 -6.09 18.76
N VAL A 15 6.56 -7.14 17.98
CA VAL A 15 5.27 -7.43 17.35
C VAL A 15 4.60 -8.58 18.06
N GLU A 16 3.34 -8.40 18.43
CA GLU A 16 2.49 -9.43 19.02
C GLU A 16 1.41 -9.83 18.02
N VAL A 17 1.24 -11.13 17.82
CA VAL A 17 0.20 -11.70 16.97
C VAL A 17 -0.70 -12.59 17.83
N ASN A 18 -1.98 -12.27 17.84
CA ASN A 18 -3.02 -13.07 18.51
C ASN A 18 -4.08 -13.47 17.51
N ILE A 19 -4.35 -14.77 17.39
CA ILE A 19 -5.35 -15.31 16.46
C ILE A 19 -6.32 -16.17 17.25
N VAL A 20 -7.57 -15.75 17.29
CA VAL A 20 -8.69 -16.47 17.93
C VAL A 20 -9.83 -16.61 16.92
N ASP A 21 -10.31 -17.83 16.69
CA ASP A 21 -11.36 -18.12 15.69
C ASP A 21 -11.07 -17.49 14.31
N ASN A 22 -9.81 -17.56 13.88
CA ASN A 22 -9.31 -16.96 12.64
C ASN A 22 -9.47 -15.43 12.55
N PHE A 23 -9.73 -14.79 13.67
CA PHE A 23 -9.64 -13.34 13.82
C PHE A 23 -8.26 -12.98 14.35
N ALA A 24 -7.44 -12.36 13.50
CA ALA A 24 -6.09 -11.96 13.84
C ALA A 24 -6.05 -10.53 14.35
N THR A 25 -5.36 -10.33 15.46
CA THR A 25 -4.99 -9.03 16.00
C THR A 25 -3.46 -8.95 16.01
N VAL A 26 -2.91 -8.00 15.27
CA VAL A 26 -1.47 -7.80 15.15
C VAL A 26 -1.12 -6.44 15.74
N LYS A 27 -0.33 -6.45 16.79
CA LYS A 27 0.15 -5.27 17.52
C LYS A 27 1.63 -5.06 17.29
N GLY A 28 2.03 -3.83 17.05
CA GLY A 28 3.45 -3.48 16.91
C GLY A 28 3.73 -2.04 17.33
N PRO A 29 4.99 -1.59 17.21
CA PRO A 29 5.40 -0.26 17.63
C PRO A 29 4.71 0.88 16.88
N LYS A 30 4.19 0.62 15.68
CA LYS A 30 3.49 1.63 14.86
C LYS A 30 1.98 1.62 15.00
N GLY A 31 1.39 0.59 15.56
CA GLY A 31 -0.05 0.49 15.76
C GLY A 31 -0.57 -0.93 15.81
N GLU A 32 -1.86 -1.06 15.63
CA GLU A 32 -2.59 -2.32 15.68
C GLU A 32 -3.44 -2.50 14.43
N LEU A 33 -3.42 -3.71 13.86
CA LEU A 33 -4.27 -4.12 12.76
C LEU A 33 -5.06 -5.36 13.13
N LYS A 34 -6.29 -5.44 12.64
CA LYS A 34 -7.22 -6.57 12.85
C LYS A 34 -7.77 -7.06 11.52
N GLN A 35 -7.88 -8.37 11.38
CA GLN A 35 -8.42 -9.00 10.18
C GLN A 35 -9.09 -10.31 10.51
N GLN A 36 -10.28 -10.55 9.94
CA GLN A 36 -10.93 -11.84 9.95
C GLN A 36 -10.46 -12.65 8.75
N PHE A 37 -9.92 -13.82 8.99
CA PHE A 37 -9.52 -14.78 7.96
C PHE A 37 -10.54 -15.87 7.71
N ASP A 38 -10.40 -16.58 6.61
CA ASP A 38 -11.26 -17.71 6.24
C ASP A 38 -11.16 -18.82 7.29
N LYS A 39 -12.31 -19.39 7.65
CA LYS A 39 -12.44 -20.42 8.69
C LYS A 39 -11.71 -21.73 8.37
N ASP A 40 -11.49 -22.00 7.09
CA ASP A 40 -10.85 -23.23 6.64
C ASP A 40 -9.34 -23.22 6.83
N MET A 41 -8.73 -22.04 7.06
CA MET A 41 -7.30 -21.93 7.27
C MET A 41 -6.92 -22.18 8.73
N THR A 42 -5.78 -22.83 8.93
CA THR A 42 -5.21 -23.08 10.26
C THR A 42 -3.90 -22.32 10.42
N PHE A 43 -3.69 -21.73 11.57
CA PHE A 43 -2.49 -21.00 11.91
C PHE A 43 -1.69 -21.74 12.99
N ASN A 44 -0.45 -22.09 12.69
CA ASN A 44 0.48 -22.67 13.64
C ASN A 44 1.49 -21.60 14.06
N ILE A 45 1.49 -21.27 15.34
CA ILE A 45 2.41 -20.27 15.91
C ILE A 45 3.43 -21.01 16.76
N GLU A 46 4.69 -20.97 16.35
CA GLU A 46 5.82 -21.60 17.05
C GLU A 46 6.89 -20.53 17.33
N GLY A 47 6.90 -20.02 18.57
CA GLY A 47 7.83 -18.94 18.95
C GLY A 47 7.59 -17.68 18.10
N SER A 48 8.58 -17.31 17.29
CA SER A 48 8.52 -16.15 16.38
C SER A 48 8.14 -16.52 14.95
N GLU A 49 7.72 -17.74 14.69
CA GLU A 49 7.35 -18.22 13.36
C GLU A 49 5.86 -18.57 13.28
N ILE A 50 5.23 -18.16 12.19
CA ILE A 50 3.82 -18.47 11.91
C ILE A 50 3.75 -19.18 10.56
N THR A 51 3.03 -20.31 10.55
CA THR A 51 2.75 -21.08 9.35
C THR A 51 1.24 -21.14 9.13
N VAL A 52 0.80 -20.90 7.91
CA VAL A 52 -0.60 -21.04 7.50
C VAL A 52 -0.78 -22.39 6.81
N VAL A 53 -1.76 -23.16 7.25
CA VAL A 53 -2.05 -24.51 6.73
C VAL A 53 -3.44 -24.52 6.13
N ARG A 54 -3.59 -25.17 4.97
CA ARG A 54 -4.87 -25.40 4.31
C ARG A 54 -5.35 -26.84 4.50
N PRO A 55 -6.67 -27.10 4.56
CA PRO A 55 -7.20 -28.43 4.80
C PRO A 55 -7.14 -29.36 3.59
N SER A 56 -7.08 -28.83 2.37
CA SER A 56 -7.02 -29.60 1.13
C SER A 56 -6.33 -28.83 -0.01
N ASP A 57 -6.10 -29.52 -1.11
CA ASP A 57 -5.51 -28.97 -2.34
C ASP A 57 -6.54 -28.48 -3.37
N SER A 58 -7.79 -28.25 -2.94
CA SER A 58 -8.81 -27.67 -3.80
C SER A 58 -8.37 -26.31 -4.35
N LYS A 59 -8.90 -25.91 -5.50
CA LYS A 59 -8.60 -24.61 -6.12
C LYS A 59 -8.87 -23.45 -5.14
N ARG A 60 -10.01 -23.50 -4.43
CA ARG A 60 -10.40 -22.51 -3.41
C ARG A 60 -9.36 -22.43 -2.30
N HIS A 61 -9.03 -23.57 -1.66
CA HIS A 61 -8.10 -23.59 -0.52
C HIS A 61 -6.69 -23.15 -0.92
N ARG A 62 -6.22 -23.49 -2.11
CA ARG A 62 -4.92 -23.00 -2.61
C ARG A 62 -4.91 -21.48 -2.80
N THR A 63 -5.99 -20.90 -3.32
CA THR A 63 -6.11 -19.44 -3.52
C THR A 63 -6.16 -18.72 -2.18
N VAL A 64 -7.06 -19.13 -1.29
CA VAL A 64 -7.23 -18.49 0.03
C VAL A 64 -5.98 -18.66 0.90
N HIS A 65 -5.28 -19.79 0.83
CA HIS A 65 -4.04 -20.04 1.55
C HIS A 65 -2.96 -18.99 1.24
N GLY A 66 -2.69 -18.75 -0.05
CA GLY A 66 -1.73 -17.74 -0.45
C GLY A 66 -2.13 -16.32 -0.05
N THR A 67 -3.40 -15.97 -0.23
CA THR A 67 -3.95 -14.65 0.16
C THR A 67 -3.87 -14.43 1.67
N THR A 68 -4.29 -15.40 2.46
CA THR A 68 -4.26 -15.33 3.93
C THR A 68 -2.83 -15.10 4.44
N ARG A 69 -1.88 -15.89 3.95
CA ARG A 69 -0.47 -15.74 4.32
C ARG A 69 0.06 -14.35 3.94
N ALA A 70 -0.23 -13.87 2.73
CA ALA A 70 0.24 -12.57 2.25
C ALA A 70 -0.34 -11.40 3.06
N ILE A 71 -1.64 -11.45 3.39
CA ILE A 71 -2.30 -10.42 4.21
C ILE A 71 -1.71 -10.39 5.62
N LEU A 72 -1.55 -11.56 6.26
CA LEU A 72 -0.97 -11.63 7.60
C LEU A 72 0.48 -11.11 7.62
N ALA A 73 1.30 -11.47 6.64
CA ALA A 73 2.65 -10.95 6.51
C ALA A 73 2.67 -9.42 6.33
N ASN A 74 1.76 -8.87 5.52
CA ASN A 74 1.63 -7.43 5.34
C ASN A 74 1.17 -6.71 6.64
N MET A 75 0.31 -7.32 7.43
CA MET A 75 -0.10 -6.77 8.73
C MET A 75 1.11 -6.67 9.68
N ILE A 76 1.90 -7.72 9.76
CA ILE A 76 3.11 -7.77 10.61
C ILE A 76 4.14 -6.73 10.17
N GLU A 77 4.41 -6.63 8.88
CA GLU A 77 5.30 -5.64 8.30
C GLU A 77 4.78 -4.21 8.54
N GLY A 78 3.48 -3.98 8.36
CA GLY A 78 2.86 -2.68 8.56
C GLY A 78 2.96 -2.15 9.97
N VAL A 79 2.72 -2.97 10.98
CA VAL A 79 2.81 -2.56 12.39
C VAL A 79 4.25 -2.44 12.89
N SER A 80 5.21 -3.06 12.22
CA SER A 80 6.64 -2.99 12.57
C SER A 80 7.37 -1.88 11.82
N ALA A 81 7.45 -1.96 10.51
CA ALA A 81 8.17 -1.02 9.63
C ALA A 81 7.27 0.06 9.02
N GLY A 82 5.99 -0.26 8.81
CA GLY A 82 5.06 0.58 8.08
C GLY A 82 5.24 0.47 6.56
N PHE A 83 4.32 1.11 5.84
CA PHE A 83 4.37 1.21 4.39
C PHE A 83 4.43 2.66 3.95
N LYS A 84 5.20 2.91 2.89
CA LYS A 84 5.34 4.22 2.27
C LYS A 84 5.17 4.09 0.75
N LYS A 85 4.34 4.94 0.18
CA LYS A 85 4.27 5.16 -1.26
C LYS A 85 4.71 6.58 -1.58
N GLU A 86 5.55 6.71 -2.58
CA GLU A 86 6.04 8.00 -3.05
C GLU A 86 5.54 8.27 -4.46
N LEU A 87 5.04 9.48 -4.66
CA LEU A 87 4.57 10.00 -5.93
C LEU A 87 5.43 11.19 -6.33
N GLU A 88 5.64 11.37 -7.61
CA GLU A 88 6.31 12.54 -8.16
C GLU A 88 5.42 13.27 -9.15
N LEU A 89 5.47 14.60 -9.10
CA LEU A 89 4.77 15.47 -10.01
C LEU A 89 5.71 15.91 -11.13
N ILE A 90 5.36 15.59 -12.35
CA ILE A 90 6.12 15.95 -13.55
C ILE A 90 5.30 16.93 -14.37
N GLY A 91 5.87 18.09 -14.65
CA GLY A 91 5.24 19.12 -15.49
C GLY A 91 5.59 20.53 -15.03
N VAL A 92 5.68 21.45 -15.96
CA VAL A 92 5.96 22.86 -15.66
C VAL A 92 4.78 23.44 -14.87
N GLY A 93 5.06 24.06 -13.72
CA GLY A 93 4.05 24.64 -12.84
C GLY A 93 3.32 23.63 -11.95
N TYR A 94 3.60 22.32 -12.07
CA TYR A 94 3.05 21.31 -11.18
C TYR A 94 3.78 21.35 -9.85
N ARG A 95 3.01 21.45 -8.77
CA ARG A 95 3.56 21.49 -7.41
C ARG A 95 2.61 20.92 -6.38
N ALA A 96 3.18 20.44 -5.30
CA ALA A 96 2.50 19.98 -4.12
C ALA A 96 2.98 20.75 -2.90
N GLN A 97 2.10 21.01 -1.96
CA GLN A 97 2.44 21.61 -0.67
C GLN A 97 1.54 21.07 0.42
N MET A 98 2.07 21.07 1.64
CA MET A 98 1.30 20.75 2.83
C MET A 98 0.79 22.02 3.49
N GLN A 99 -0.49 22.04 3.82
CA GLN A 99 -1.13 23.07 4.65
C GLN A 99 -1.68 22.38 5.91
N GLY A 100 -0.86 22.31 6.95
CA GLY A 100 -1.19 21.51 8.12
C GLY A 100 -1.28 20.03 7.77
N LYS A 101 -2.47 19.44 7.88
CA LYS A 101 -2.76 18.04 7.51
C LYS A 101 -3.37 17.87 6.11
N LYS A 102 -3.41 18.94 5.32
CA LYS A 102 -3.91 18.94 3.95
C LYS A 102 -2.78 18.93 2.95
N LEU A 103 -2.89 18.04 1.98
CA LEU A 103 -2.07 18.04 0.77
C LEU A 103 -2.80 18.87 -0.30
N VAL A 104 -2.15 19.91 -0.80
CA VAL A 104 -2.67 20.79 -1.85
C VAL A 104 -1.85 20.58 -3.12
N LEU A 105 -2.53 20.17 -4.18
CA LEU A 105 -1.94 19.87 -5.49
C LEU A 105 -2.34 20.94 -6.51
N SER A 106 -1.34 21.53 -7.16
CA SER A 106 -1.51 22.40 -8.33
C SER A 106 -0.99 21.65 -9.55
N VAL A 107 -1.92 21.12 -10.37
CA VAL A 107 -1.59 20.23 -11.50
C VAL A 107 -2.27 20.64 -12.80
N GLY A 108 -2.33 21.93 -13.04
CA GLY A 108 -2.84 22.50 -14.28
C GLY A 108 -4.36 22.61 -14.39
N TYR A 109 -5.06 22.55 -13.25
CA TYR A 109 -6.49 22.89 -13.16
C TYR A 109 -6.68 24.34 -12.73
N SER A 110 -7.87 24.87 -12.97
CA SER A 110 -8.24 26.24 -12.56
C SER A 110 -8.28 26.45 -11.04
N HIS A 111 -8.40 25.37 -10.29
CA HIS A 111 -8.41 25.35 -8.82
C HIS A 111 -7.45 24.26 -8.31
N PRO A 112 -6.86 24.43 -7.11
CA PRO A 112 -6.06 23.39 -6.49
C PRO A 112 -6.94 22.21 -6.06
N VAL A 113 -6.34 21.03 -6.04
CA VAL A 113 -6.97 19.80 -5.52
C VAL A 113 -6.43 19.52 -4.12
N GLU A 114 -7.31 19.33 -3.16
CA GLU A 114 -6.97 19.12 -1.76
C GLU A 114 -7.25 17.68 -1.33
N PHE A 115 -6.33 17.12 -0.54
CA PHE A 115 -6.48 15.84 0.14
C PHE A 115 -6.19 16.02 1.62
N GLU A 116 -7.07 15.51 2.46
CA GLU A 116 -6.90 15.53 3.91
C GLU A 116 -6.29 14.21 4.41
N GLU A 117 -5.50 14.29 5.47
CA GLU A 117 -5.09 13.08 6.18
C GLU A 117 -6.32 12.38 6.75
N ILE A 118 -6.40 11.08 6.51
CA ILE A 118 -7.40 10.20 7.11
C ILE A 118 -6.74 9.37 8.20
N ASP A 119 -7.55 8.77 9.05
CA ASP A 119 -7.06 7.88 10.10
C ASP A 119 -6.17 6.76 9.51
N GLY A 120 -4.99 6.61 10.09
CA GLY A 120 -3.99 5.63 9.63
C GLY A 120 -3.17 6.05 8.40
N ILE A 121 -3.33 7.27 7.88
CA ILE A 121 -2.55 7.81 6.77
C ILE A 121 -1.87 9.11 7.17
N LYS A 122 -0.57 9.18 6.94
CA LYS A 122 0.24 10.39 7.08
C LYS A 122 0.72 10.85 5.70
N LEU A 123 0.54 12.14 5.44
CA LEU A 123 0.96 12.78 4.20
C LEU A 123 2.23 13.61 4.41
N GLY A 124 3.06 13.67 3.40
CA GLY A 124 4.25 14.51 3.39
C GLY A 124 4.55 15.02 1.99
N VAL A 125 5.27 16.13 1.92
CA VAL A 125 5.76 16.70 0.66
C VAL A 125 7.25 17.01 0.82
N GLU A 126 8.03 16.61 -0.16
CA GLU A 126 9.45 16.87 -0.26
C GLU A 126 9.75 17.62 -1.55
N GLY A 127 10.38 18.79 -1.43
CA GLY A 127 10.83 19.57 -2.58
C GLY A 127 9.72 20.05 -3.54
N ASN A 128 8.48 20.21 -3.10
CA ASN A 128 7.30 20.63 -3.86
C ASN A 128 6.88 19.72 -5.04
N THR A 129 7.59 18.65 -5.31
CA THR A 129 7.35 17.75 -6.43
C THR A 129 7.19 16.28 -6.04
N LYS A 130 7.59 15.94 -4.83
CA LYS A 130 7.43 14.57 -4.29
C LYS A 130 6.41 14.57 -3.17
N VAL A 131 5.49 13.61 -3.24
CA VAL A 131 4.47 13.37 -2.22
C VAL A 131 4.71 12.01 -1.60
N SER A 132 4.77 11.93 -0.29
CA SER A 132 4.84 10.66 0.45
C SER A 132 3.51 10.36 1.15
N ILE A 133 3.14 9.11 1.12
CA ILE A 133 1.93 8.58 1.77
C ILE A 133 2.36 7.40 2.62
N GLU A 134 2.21 7.52 3.92
CA GLU A 134 2.67 6.54 4.89
C GLU A 134 1.50 6.01 5.73
N GLY A 135 1.58 4.75 6.12
CA GLY A 135 0.61 4.12 7.00
C GLY A 135 0.97 2.68 7.34
N ILE A 136 0.22 2.12 8.27
CA ILE A 136 0.41 0.74 8.72
C ILE A 136 -0.34 -0.28 7.86
N ASN A 137 -1.42 0.13 7.22
CA ASN A 137 -2.24 -0.74 6.37
C ASN A 137 -1.84 -0.55 4.90
N LYS A 138 -1.24 -1.58 4.30
CA LYS A 138 -0.77 -1.57 2.91
C LYS A 138 -1.87 -1.26 1.91
N GLU A 139 -3.07 -1.79 2.12
CA GLU A 139 -4.23 -1.58 1.25
C GLU A 139 -4.67 -0.12 1.27
N VAL A 140 -4.82 0.46 2.45
CA VAL A 140 -5.25 1.86 2.62
C VAL A 140 -4.22 2.82 2.03
N VAL A 141 -2.92 2.59 2.28
CA VAL A 141 -1.83 3.38 1.70
C VAL A 141 -1.86 3.29 0.17
N GLY A 142 -2.00 2.09 -0.38
CA GLY A 142 -2.08 1.88 -1.83
C GLY A 142 -3.29 2.54 -2.48
N GLN A 143 -4.47 2.42 -1.88
CA GLN A 143 -5.69 3.06 -2.39
C GLN A 143 -5.61 4.59 -2.33
N TYR A 144 -5.06 5.13 -1.25
CA TYR A 144 -4.88 6.58 -1.12
C TYR A 144 -3.91 7.13 -2.15
N ALA A 145 -2.77 6.47 -2.33
CA ALA A 145 -1.79 6.82 -3.36
C ALA A 145 -2.39 6.76 -4.78
N ALA A 146 -3.20 5.76 -5.06
CA ALA A 146 -3.90 5.63 -6.34
C ALA A 146 -4.90 6.77 -6.58
N LYS A 147 -5.63 7.20 -5.55
CA LYS A 147 -6.54 8.37 -5.62
C LYS A 147 -5.80 9.66 -5.93
N VAL A 148 -4.67 9.89 -5.26
CA VAL A 148 -3.82 11.07 -5.52
C VAL A 148 -3.27 11.03 -6.95
N ARG A 149 -2.75 9.89 -7.40
CA ARG A 149 -2.26 9.72 -8.77
C ARG A 149 -3.36 9.92 -9.82
N ALA A 150 -4.59 9.50 -9.55
CA ALA A 150 -5.73 9.60 -10.46
C ALA A 150 -6.19 11.05 -10.72
N VAL A 151 -5.80 11.99 -9.88
CA VAL A 151 -6.08 13.43 -10.10
C VAL A 151 -5.53 13.92 -11.44
N ARG A 152 -4.30 13.51 -11.77
CA ARG A 152 -3.67 13.83 -13.05
C ARG A 152 -2.71 12.70 -13.44
N PRO A 153 -3.22 11.62 -14.05
CA PRO A 153 -2.37 10.50 -14.47
C PRO A 153 -1.33 10.95 -15.49
N PRO A 154 -0.15 10.30 -15.56
CA PRO A 154 0.88 10.67 -16.52
C PRO A 154 0.38 10.44 -17.95
N GLU A 155 0.57 11.43 -18.80
CA GLU A 155 0.18 11.36 -20.21
C GLU A 155 1.31 10.74 -21.06
N PRO A 156 1.01 10.14 -22.23
CA PRO A 156 1.97 9.32 -22.96
C PRO A 156 2.94 10.12 -23.85
N TYR A 157 2.80 11.44 -23.98
CA TYR A 157 3.62 12.24 -24.91
C TYR A 157 4.82 12.86 -24.23
N LYS A 158 4.60 13.73 -23.26
CA LYS A 158 5.67 14.38 -22.47
C LYS A 158 5.85 13.76 -21.09
N GLY A 159 4.93 12.88 -20.65
CA GLY A 159 4.94 12.23 -19.35
C GLY A 159 4.54 13.15 -18.21
N LYS A 160 3.83 14.25 -18.49
CA LYS A 160 3.31 15.16 -17.48
C LYS A 160 2.21 14.46 -16.67
N GLY A 161 2.21 14.67 -15.38
CA GLY A 161 1.23 14.11 -14.48
C GLY A 161 1.83 13.67 -13.16
N ILE A 162 1.04 12.98 -12.37
CA ILE A 162 1.44 12.39 -11.11
C ILE A 162 1.73 10.91 -11.35
N ARG A 163 2.93 10.46 -11.02
CA ARG A 163 3.34 9.05 -11.15
C ARG A 163 3.95 8.54 -9.85
N TYR A 164 4.01 7.24 -9.70
CA TYR A 164 4.83 6.65 -8.65
C TYR A 164 6.31 6.90 -8.95
N VAL A 165 7.11 7.08 -7.91
CA VAL A 165 8.56 7.15 -8.07
C VAL A 165 9.07 5.85 -8.68
N GLY A 166 9.80 5.95 -9.79
CA GLY A 166 10.27 4.78 -10.55
C GLY A 166 9.24 4.15 -11.49
N GLU A 167 8.05 4.72 -11.63
CA GLU A 167 7.05 4.22 -12.59
C GLU A 167 7.51 4.48 -14.03
N TYR A 168 7.53 3.43 -14.84
CA TYR A 168 7.76 3.55 -16.28
C TYR A 168 6.48 3.98 -16.99
N VAL A 169 6.51 5.15 -17.62
CA VAL A 169 5.40 5.66 -18.44
C VAL A 169 5.70 5.41 -19.91
N ARG A 170 4.85 4.57 -20.55
CA ARG A 170 4.99 4.30 -21.98
C ARG A 170 4.81 5.59 -22.78
N ARG A 171 5.78 5.92 -23.62
CA ARG A 171 5.73 7.07 -24.52
C ARG A 171 5.12 6.68 -25.85
N LYS A 172 4.38 7.63 -26.42
CA LYS A 172 3.87 7.58 -27.79
C LYS A 172 4.41 8.79 -28.55
N GLU A 173 4.62 8.61 -29.86
CA GLU A 173 4.92 9.72 -30.73
C GLU A 173 3.66 10.54 -30.98
N GLY A 174 3.79 11.88 -30.97
CA GLY A 174 2.70 12.76 -31.36
C GLY A 174 2.42 12.64 -32.86
N LYS A 175 1.25 13.11 -33.32
CA LYS A 175 0.95 13.20 -34.74
C LYS A 175 1.99 14.11 -35.40
N THR A 176 2.77 13.57 -36.33
CA THR A 176 3.55 14.38 -37.25
C THR A 176 2.58 15.11 -38.18
N GLY A 177 2.42 16.41 -37.97
CA GLY A 177 1.70 17.24 -38.90
C GLY A 177 2.43 17.22 -40.24
N LYS A 178 1.72 16.81 -41.32
CA LYS A 178 2.12 17.19 -42.68
C LYS A 178 1.68 18.61 -42.95
#